data_57a70a2fd68cb4fe213439ef263c91a8
#
_entry.id   57a70a2fd68cb4fe213439ef263c91a8
#
_cell.length_a   1.000
_cell.length_b   1.000
_cell.length_c   1.000
_cell.angle_alpha   90.00
_cell.angle_beta   90.00
_cell.angle_gamma   90.00
#
_symmetry.space_group_name_H-M   'P 1'
#
loop_
_entity.id
_entity.type
_entity.pdbx_description
1 polymer ?
#
loop_
_entity_poly.entity_id
_entity_poly.type
_entity_poly.pdbx_seq_one_letter_code
_entity_poly.pdbx_strand_id
1 'polypeptide(L)'
;VVDSGLARVKRYSHRNKVEMLQVEDIARSAANQRAGRCGRVMSGVCIRLYAEDDYQKRLAHTEPELLRSSLAGVILRMKSLHLGEVEAFPFLDKPLPRMVTDGYQLLEELGAVSDERELSQSGRELAKLPLDPRIGRMILAARDGHCLREMLIIAAALSVQDPRERPQEQAGTADQAHAKWRGDEQPQRSEFLAWLNLWKAFDA
;
A
#
# COMPACT_ATOMS: atom_id res chain seq x y z
N VAL A 1 -9.24 22.36 16.31
CA VAL A 1 -8.73 21.02 15.98
C VAL A 1 -8.21 20.36 17.25
N VAL A 2 -8.52 19.08 17.46
CA VAL A 2 -7.89 18.24 18.49
C VAL A 2 -6.91 17.30 17.75
N ASP A 3 -5.65 17.33 18.15
CA ASP A 3 -4.57 16.58 17.50
C ASP A 3 -3.97 15.55 18.46
N SER A 4 -4.21 14.27 18.18
CA SER A 4 -3.64 13.15 18.96
C SER A 4 -2.13 12.99 18.77
N GLY A 5 -1.55 13.63 17.78
CA GLY A 5 -0.14 13.45 17.42
C GLY A 5 0.19 12.14 16.75
N LEU A 6 -0.81 11.32 16.40
CA LEU A 6 -0.64 10.00 15.79
C LEU A 6 -1.18 9.97 14.37
N ALA A 7 -0.60 9.11 13.54
CA ALA A 7 -1.10 8.77 12.21
C ALA A 7 -0.89 7.29 11.91
N ARG A 8 -1.76 6.74 11.06
CA ARG A 8 -1.49 5.44 10.43
C ARG A 8 -0.57 5.68 9.23
N VAL A 9 0.59 5.09 9.27
CA VAL A 9 1.62 5.22 8.25
C VAL A 9 1.86 3.87 7.59
N LYS A 10 1.87 3.88 6.27
CA LYS A 10 2.19 2.69 5.48
C LYS A 10 3.68 2.46 5.51
N ARG A 11 4.11 1.27 5.95
CA ARG A 11 5.51 0.86 6.01
C ARG A 11 5.71 -0.50 5.38
N TYR A 12 6.74 -0.63 4.57
CA TYR A 12 7.15 -1.90 4.02
C TYR A 12 8.01 -2.67 5.03
N SER A 13 7.58 -3.88 5.36
CA SER A 13 8.37 -4.79 6.20
C SER A 13 9.30 -5.62 5.32
N HIS A 14 10.59 -5.32 5.37
CA HIS A 14 11.61 -6.10 4.65
C HIS A 14 11.68 -7.56 5.10
N ARG A 15 11.35 -7.84 6.36
CA ARG A 15 11.34 -9.21 6.90
C ARG A 15 10.19 -10.04 6.34
N ASN A 16 9.00 -9.46 6.30
CA ASN A 16 7.78 -10.16 5.89
C ASN A 16 7.43 -9.91 4.42
N LYS A 17 8.18 -9.02 3.74
CA LYS A 17 7.93 -8.59 2.35
C LYS A 17 6.50 -8.11 2.09
N VAL A 18 5.87 -7.48 3.09
CA VAL A 18 4.51 -6.94 3.00
C VAL A 18 4.45 -5.49 3.48
N GLU A 19 3.48 -4.75 2.98
CA GLU A 19 3.15 -3.44 3.48
C GLU A 19 2.20 -3.54 4.69
N MET A 20 2.50 -2.79 5.74
CA MET A 20 1.72 -2.76 6.96
C MET A 20 1.36 -1.31 7.31
N LEU A 21 0.16 -1.11 7.85
CA LEU A 21 -0.23 0.15 8.46
C LEU A 21 0.16 0.15 9.93
N GLN A 22 1.11 1.01 10.30
CA GLN A 22 1.54 1.18 11.68
C GLN A 22 1.04 2.53 12.21
N VAL A 23 0.70 2.57 13.50
CA VAL A 23 0.38 3.83 14.18
C VAL A 23 1.68 4.41 14.69
N GLU A 24 2.01 5.61 14.22
CA GLU A 24 3.27 6.29 14.52
C GLU A 24 3.03 7.75 14.93
N ASP A 25 3.99 8.32 15.61
CA ASP A 25 4.03 9.75 15.89
C ASP A 25 4.21 10.55 14.60
N ILE A 26 3.41 11.59 14.43
CA ILE A 26 3.53 12.49 13.28
C ILE A 26 4.73 13.42 13.42
N ALA A 27 5.34 13.80 12.31
CA ALA A 27 6.37 14.81 12.27
C ALA A 27 5.82 16.21 12.65
N ARG A 28 6.71 17.13 13.05
CA ARG A 28 6.35 18.51 13.39
C ARG A 28 5.65 19.24 12.25
N SER A 29 6.10 19.04 11.02
CA SER A 29 5.45 19.60 9.83
C SER A 29 4.00 19.15 9.67
N ALA A 30 3.71 17.86 9.92
CA ALA A 30 2.35 17.33 9.86
C ALA A 30 1.47 17.89 11.00
N ALA A 31 2.02 18.00 12.23
CA ALA A 31 1.33 18.62 13.35
C ALA A 31 0.98 20.10 13.05
N ASN A 32 1.90 20.84 12.44
CA ASN A 32 1.66 22.23 12.05
C ASN A 32 0.63 22.35 10.91
N GLN A 33 0.64 21.41 9.94
CA GLN A 33 -0.41 21.35 8.92
C GLN A 33 -1.79 21.08 9.52
N ARG A 34 -1.90 20.19 10.52
CA ARG A 34 -3.15 19.93 11.23
C ARG A 34 -3.61 21.18 12.00
N ALA A 35 -2.70 21.84 12.70
CA ALA A 35 -3.00 23.11 13.37
C ALA A 35 -3.47 24.19 12.39
N GLY A 36 -2.84 24.31 11.22
CA GLY A 36 -3.24 25.24 10.16
C GLY A 36 -4.66 25.02 9.61
N ARG A 37 -5.24 23.82 9.82
CA ARG A 37 -6.64 23.55 9.44
C ARG A 37 -7.65 24.37 10.21
N CYS A 38 -7.34 24.78 11.45
CA CYS A 38 -8.23 25.65 12.24
C CYS A 38 -8.34 27.05 11.66
N GLY A 39 -7.32 27.55 10.99
CA GLY A 39 -7.20 28.94 10.56
C GLY A 39 -7.64 29.21 9.11
N ARG A 40 -8.39 28.33 8.44
CA ARG A 40 -8.74 28.48 7.03
C ARG A 40 -9.77 29.55 6.74
N VAL A 41 -10.74 29.72 7.61
CA VAL A 41 -11.87 30.64 7.43
C VAL A 41 -11.83 31.74 8.48
N MET A 42 -11.49 31.42 9.72
CA MET A 42 -11.37 32.34 10.85
C MET A 42 -10.28 31.84 11.81
N SER A 43 -9.90 32.69 12.77
CA SER A 43 -8.98 32.28 13.84
C SER A 43 -9.54 31.08 14.59
N GLY A 44 -8.72 30.07 14.82
CA GLY A 44 -9.11 28.83 15.49
C GLY A 44 -8.04 28.34 16.48
N VAL A 45 -8.41 27.38 17.30
CA VAL A 45 -7.56 26.79 18.33
C VAL A 45 -7.22 25.35 17.97
N CYS A 46 -5.94 24.98 18.12
CA CYS A 46 -5.49 23.60 18.04
C CYS A 46 -5.04 23.11 19.41
N ILE A 47 -5.68 22.06 19.91
CA ILE A 47 -5.34 21.41 21.17
C ILE A 47 -4.56 20.14 20.83
N ARG A 48 -3.32 20.08 21.28
CA ARG A 48 -2.45 18.90 21.12
C ARG A 48 -2.55 18.02 22.37
N LEU A 49 -2.81 16.73 22.18
CA LEU A 49 -2.95 15.74 23.26
C LEU A 49 -1.60 15.08 23.62
N TYR A 50 -0.51 15.78 23.44
CA TYR A 50 0.85 15.34 23.75
C TYR A 50 1.67 16.51 24.24
N ALA A 51 2.73 16.22 25.02
CA ALA A 51 3.56 17.23 25.67
C ALA A 51 4.39 18.03 24.64
N GLU A 52 4.72 19.27 25.00
CA GLU A 52 5.58 20.13 24.18
C GLU A 52 6.98 19.54 23.99
N ASP A 53 7.54 18.95 25.04
CA ASP A 53 8.83 18.28 24.97
C ASP A 53 8.84 17.09 24.01
N ASP A 54 7.72 16.36 23.92
CA ASP A 54 7.54 15.30 22.94
C ASP A 54 7.50 15.88 21.52
N TYR A 55 6.73 16.95 21.30
CA TYR A 55 6.69 17.63 20.01
C TYR A 55 8.09 18.10 19.56
N GLN A 56 8.90 18.64 20.45
CA GLN A 56 10.25 19.11 20.10
C GLN A 56 11.20 17.98 19.69
N LYS A 57 11.03 16.79 20.23
CA LYS A 57 11.83 15.59 19.90
C LYS A 57 11.43 14.93 18.58
N ARG A 58 10.24 15.24 18.04
CA ARG A 58 9.74 14.65 16.79
C ARG A 58 10.55 15.11 15.59
N LEU A 59 10.59 14.29 14.54
CA LEU A 59 11.22 14.65 13.27
C LEU A 59 10.63 15.95 12.72
N ALA A 60 11.45 16.75 12.08
CA ALA A 60 11.01 18.00 11.46
C ALA A 60 9.99 17.75 10.36
N HIS A 61 10.27 16.77 9.49
CA HIS A 61 9.45 16.40 8.33
C HIS A 61 9.15 14.90 8.33
N THR A 62 8.02 14.53 7.72
CA THR A 62 7.68 13.13 7.47
C THR A 62 8.69 12.54 6.48
N GLU A 63 9.13 11.32 6.76
CA GLU A 63 10.01 10.56 5.87
C GLU A 63 9.35 10.39 4.49
N PRO A 64 10.08 10.59 3.38
CA PRO A 64 9.56 10.39 2.03
C PRO A 64 8.98 9.00 1.82
N GLU A 65 7.93 8.88 1.01
CA GLU A 65 7.29 7.60 0.71
C GLU A 65 8.26 6.60 0.09
N LEU A 66 9.20 7.08 -0.72
CA LEU A 66 10.27 6.30 -1.33
C LEU A 66 11.05 5.47 -0.30
N LEU A 67 11.26 6.00 0.92
CA LEU A 67 12.02 5.34 1.97
C LEU A 67 11.20 4.41 2.87
N ARG A 68 9.87 4.36 2.70
CA ARG A 68 8.97 3.54 3.54
C ARG A 68 8.18 2.50 2.75
N SER A 69 8.27 2.49 1.42
CA SER A 69 7.54 1.59 0.53
C SER A 69 8.49 0.62 -0.18
N SER A 70 7.94 -0.44 -0.79
CA SER A 70 8.72 -1.29 -1.68
C SER A 70 9.18 -0.50 -2.89
N LEU A 71 10.45 -0.65 -3.27
CA LEU A 71 10.99 -0.01 -4.47
C LEU A 71 10.68 -0.74 -5.78
N ALA A 72 10.09 -1.92 -5.74
CA ALA A 72 9.83 -2.71 -6.95
C ALA A 72 9.05 -1.94 -8.01
N GLY A 73 7.97 -1.23 -7.62
CA GLY A 73 7.20 -0.39 -8.54
C GLY A 73 7.99 0.78 -9.11
N VAL A 74 8.85 1.40 -8.29
CA VAL A 74 9.73 2.51 -8.71
C VAL A 74 10.77 2.02 -9.71
N ILE A 75 11.47 0.92 -9.40
CA ILE A 75 12.46 0.29 -10.28
C ILE A 75 11.83 -0.06 -11.62
N LEU A 76 10.68 -0.75 -11.59
CA LEU A 76 9.95 -1.15 -12.78
C LEU A 76 9.61 0.05 -13.68
N ARG A 77 9.14 1.14 -13.06
CA ARG A 77 8.80 2.38 -13.76
C ARG A 77 10.04 3.07 -14.34
N MET A 78 11.12 3.18 -13.56
CA MET A 78 12.37 3.79 -14.02
C MET A 78 12.97 3.02 -15.21
N LYS A 79 13.01 1.70 -15.14
CA LYS A 79 13.46 0.84 -16.25
C LYS A 79 12.60 1.03 -17.49
N SER A 80 11.26 1.09 -17.34
CA SER A 80 10.34 1.28 -18.48
C SER A 80 10.47 2.65 -19.16
N LEU A 81 10.89 3.65 -18.40
CA LEU A 81 11.12 5.03 -18.88
C LEU A 81 12.57 5.32 -19.28
N HIS A 82 13.46 4.30 -19.23
CA HIS A 82 14.89 4.41 -19.53
C HIS A 82 15.61 5.50 -18.72
N LEU A 83 15.27 5.63 -17.42
CA LEU A 83 15.85 6.62 -16.52
C LEU A 83 17.20 6.20 -15.91
N GLY A 84 17.75 5.07 -16.34
CA GLY A 84 18.99 4.51 -15.81
C GLY A 84 18.77 3.72 -14.51
N GLU A 85 19.89 3.44 -13.82
CA GLU A 85 19.88 2.65 -12.59
C GLU A 85 19.47 3.50 -11.39
N VAL A 86 18.72 2.88 -10.45
CA VAL A 86 18.22 3.54 -9.24
C VAL A 86 19.36 4.13 -8.40
N GLU A 87 20.48 3.42 -8.31
CA GLU A 87 21.64 3.83 -7.53
C GLU A 87 22.32 5.10 -8.07
N ALA A 88 22.24 5.30 -9.39
CA ALA A 88 22.83 6.46 -10.08
C ALA A 88 21.87 7.64 -10.22
N PHE A 89 20.58 7.42 -10.00
CA PHE A 89 19.57 8.47 -10.17
C PHE A 89 19.69 9.53 -9.06
N PRO A 90 19.57 10.85 -9.38
CA PRO A 90 19.77 11.94 -8.44
C PRO A 90 18.55 12.18 -7.53
N PHE A 91 18.18 11.20 -6.73
CA PHE A 91 17.15 11.38 -5.71
C PHE A 91 17.59 12.40 -4.66
N LEU A 92 16.65 13.22 -4.17
CA LEU A 92 16.88 14.11 -3.03
C LEU A 92 17.25 13.30 -1.78
N ASP A 93 16.44 12.29 -1.49
CA ASP A 93 16.69 11.33 -0.42
C ASP A 93 16.95 9.96 -1.08
N LYS A 94 18.19 9.52 -1.08
CA LYS A 94 18.58 8.28 -1.73
C LYS A 94 18.03 7.06 -0.97
N PRO A 95 17.41 6.09 -1.66
CA PRO A 95 17.00 4.85 -1.04
C PRO A 95 18.23 4.07 -0.54
N LEU A 96 18.03 3.31 0.53
CA LEU A 96 19.08 2.43 1.07
C LEU A 96 19.37 1.31 0.07
N PRO A 97 20.65 0.87 -0.08
CA PRO A 97 21.03 -0.21 -0.99
C PRO A 97 20.20 -1.48 -0.79
N ARG A 98 19.88 -1.82 0.45
CA ARG A 98 19.02 -2.96 0.80
C ARG A 98 17.64 -2.87 0.15
N MET A 99 17.02 -1.68 0.16
CA MET A 99 15.70 -1.49 -0.44
C MET A 99 15.73 -1.71 -1.95
N VAL A 100 16.83 -1.30 -2.61
CA VAL A 100 17.03 -1.52 -4.04
C VAL A 100 17.16 -3.01 -4.31
N THR A 101 18.00 -3.70 -3.54
CA THR A 101 18.20 -5.17 -3.66
C THR A 101 16.87 -5.92 -3.46
N ASP A 102 16.11 -5.61 -2.41
CA ASP A 102 14.80 -6.22 -2.14
C ASP A 102 13.81 -5.95 -3.29
N GLY A 103 13.86 -4.75 -3.86
CA GLY A 103 13.03 -4.37 -4.99
C GLY A 103 13.33 -5.18 -6.26
N TYR A 104 14.61 -5.34 -6.62
CA TYR A 104 15.02 -6.18 -7.73
C TYR A 104 14.68 -7.65 -7.49
N GLN A 105 14.96 -8.17 -6.30
CA GLN A 105 14.63 -9.54 -5.95
C GLN A 105 13.15 -9.84 -6.14
N LEU A 106 12.27 -8.92 -5.73
CA LEU A 106 10.83 -9.07 -5.96
C LEU A 106 10.51 -9.08 -7.45
N LEU A 107 11.11 -8.22 -8.26
CA LEU A 107 10.87 -8.18 -9.70
C LEU A 107 11.38 -9.44 -10.42
N GLU A 108 12.48 -10.01 -9.98
CA GLU A 108 12.99 -11.31 -10.44
C GLU A 108 12.03 -12.44 -10.09
N GLU A 109 11.56 -12.51 -8.81
CA GLU A 109 10.54 -13.47 -8.36
C GLU A 109 9.23 -13.39 -9.18
N LEU A 110 8.86 -12.20 -9.64
CA LEU A 110 7.68 -11.98 -10.49
C LEU A 110 7.95 -12.23 -11.99
N GLY A 111 9.18 -12.51 -12.36
CA GLY A 111 9.61 -12.65 -13.75
C GLY A 111 9.53 -11.35 -14.56
N ALA A 112 9.60 -10.20 -13.89
CA ALA A 112 9.53 -8.87 -14.49
C ALA A 112 10.89 -8.38 -15.00
N VAL A 113 11.98 -8.85 -14.40
CA VAL A 113 13.35 -8.58 -14.84
C VAL A 113 14.13 -9.88 -14.95
N SER A 114 15.18 -9.87 -15.78
CA SER A 114 16.19 -10.95 -15.87
C SER A 114 17.25 -10.84 -14.78
N ASP A 115 18.14 -11.85 -14.69
CA ASP A 115 19.30 -11.84 -13.80
C ASP A 115 20.24 -10.64 -14.08
N GLU A 116 20.28 -10.16 -15.33
CA GLU A 116 21.01 -8.94 -15.72
C GLU A 116 20.24 -7.66 -15.45
N ARG A 117 19.12 -7.73 -14.70
CA ARG A 117 18.24 -6.61 -14.35
C ARG A 117 17.56 -5.92 -15.54
N GLU A 118 17.45 -6.58 -16.69
CA GLU A 118 16.75 -6.06 -17.85
C GLU A 118 15.26 -6.45 -17.83
N LEU A 119 14.39 -5.55 -18.37
CA LEU A 119 12.96 -5.81 -18.42
C LEU A 119 12.62 -7.00 -19.32
N SER A 120 11.96 -7.99 -18.75
CA SER A 120 11.33 -9.07 -19.49
C SER A 120 10.10 -8.58 -20.27
N GLN A 121 9.49 -9.47 -21.07
CA GLN A 121 8.18 -9.17 -21.70
C GLN A 121 7.11 -8.89 -20.64
N SER A 122 7.03 -9.73 -19.59
CA SER A 122 6.11 -9.53 -18.46
C SER A 122 6.37 -8.21 -17.73
N GLY A 123 7.65 -7.84 -17.54
CA GLY A 123 8.03 -6.56 -16.94
C GLY A 123 7.54 -5.36 -17.74
N ARG A 124 7.65 -5.40 -19.06
CA ARG A 124 7.12 -4.34 -19.94
C ARG A 124 5.61 -4.21 -19.87
N GLU A 125 4.89 -5.33 -19.72
CA GLU A 125 3.43 -5.33 -19.55
C GLU A 125 3.06 -4.80 -18.15
N LEU A 126 3.73 -5.27 -17.11
CA LEU A 126 3.51 -4.79 -15.73
C LEU A 126 3.74 -3.29 -15.58
N ALA A 127 4.77 -2.74 -16.22
CA ALA A 127 5.09 -1.32 -16.15
C ALA A 127 3.99 -0.41 -16.71
N LYS A 128 3.08 -0.93 -17.54
CA LYS A 128 1.92 -0.20 -18.08
C LYS A 128 0.74 -0.15 -17.09
N LEU A 129 0.74 -1.04 -16.09
CA LEU A 129 -0.35 -1.12 -15.11
C LEU A 129 -0.05 -0.16 -13.94
N PRO A 130 -0.98 0.74 -13.57
CA PRO A 130 -0.82 1.64 -12.42
C PRO A 130 -1.13 0.92 -11.10
N LEU A 131 -0.55 -0.27 -10.90
CA LEU A 131 -0.82 -1.17 -9.79
C LEU A 131 0.47 -1.64 -9.13
N ASP A 132 0.34 -2.19 -7.92
CA ASP A 132 1.43 -2.95 -7.30
C ASP A 132 1.87 -4.09 -8.24
N PRO A 133 3.19 -4.31 -8.44
CA PRO A 133 3.70 -5.33 -9.36
C PRO A 133 3.16 -6.75 -9.09
N ARG A 134 2.91 -7.11 -7.82
CA ARG A 134 2.31 -8.41 -7.46
C ARG A 134 0.89 -8.54 -7.97
N ILE A 135 0.07 -7.49 -7.76
CA ILE A 135 -1.32 -7.47 -8.26
C ILE A 135 -1.32 -7.47 -9.78
N GLY A 136 -0.47 -6.68 -10.40
CA GLY A 136 -0.31 -6.68 -11.85
C GLY A 136 0.05 -8.07 -12.39
N ARG A 137 0.97 -8.79 -11.72
CA ARG A 137 1.38 -10.15 -12.11
C ARG A 137 0.23 -11.16 -12.00
N MET A 138 -0.63 -11.03 -10.96
CA MET A 138 -1.83 -11.85 -10.84
C MET A 138 -2.79 -11.64 -12.03
N ILE A 139 -3.00 -10.39 -12.45
CA ILE A 139 -3.85 -10.05 -13.60
C ILE A 139 -3.28 -10.65 -14.89
N LEU A 140 -1.96 -10.52 -15.12
CA LEU A 140 -1.34 -11.09 -16.33
C LEU A 140 -1.46 -12.62 -16.35
N ALA A 141 -1.24 -13.29 -15.21
CA ALA A 141 -1.41 -14.74 -15.10
C ALA A 141 -2.86 -15.19 -15.32
N ALA A 142 -3.82 -14.41 -14.81
CA ALA A 142 -5.25 -14.71 -14.97
C ALA A 142 -5.74 -14.57 -16.41
N ARG A 143 -5.13 -13.68 -17.20
CA ARG A 143 -5.39 -13.58 -18.65
C ARG A 143 -5.09 -14.91 -19.34
N ASP A 144 -3.91 -15.47 -19.04
CA ASP A 144 -3.45 -16.72 -19.63
C ASP A 144 -4.21 -17.95 -19.06
N GLY A 145 -4.68 -17.83 -17.79
CA GLY A 145 -5.49 -18.83 -17.10
C GLY A 145 -7.01 -18.75 -17.36
N HIS A 146 -7.46 -17.88 -18.24
CA HIS A 146 -8.89 -17.68 -18.59
C HIS A 146 -9.81 -17.35 -17.40
N CYS A 147 -9.28 -16.71 -16.35
CA CYS A 147 -10.01 -16.27 -15.14
C CYS A 147 -9.84 -14.76 -14.89
N LEU A 148 -9.70 -13.98 -15.97
CA LEU A 148 -9.41 -12.55 -15.88
C LEU A 148 -10.50 -11.76 -15.15
N ARG A 149 -11.78 -12.10 -15.36
CA ARG A 149 -12.91 -11.39 -14.73
C ARG A 149 -12.85 -11.53 -13.21
N GLU A 150 -12.69 -12.74 -12.71
CA GLU A 150 -12.58 -13.03 -11.29
C GLU A 150 -11.35 -12.34 -10.67
N MET A 151 -10.23 -12.39 -11.38
CA MET A 151 -9.00 -11.76 -10.89
C MET A 151 -9.10 -10.24 -10.88
N LEU A 152 -9.78 -9.60 -11.81
CA LEU A 152 -10.00 -8.16 -11.80
C LEU A 152 -10.83 -7.72 -10.58
N ILE A 153 -11.84 -8.49 -10.19
CA ILE A 153 -12.63 -8.23 -8.98
C ILE A 153 -11.74 -8.32 -7.73
N ILE A 154 -10.95 -9.39 -7.64
CA ILE A 154 -10.01 -9.59 -6.52
C ILE A 154 -8.96 -8.47 -6.49
N ALA A 155 -8.36 -8.14 -7.63
CA ALA A 155 -7.36 -7.09 -7.74
C ALA A 155 -7.92 -5.72 -7.35
N ALA A 156 -9.14 -5.40 -7.76
CA ALA A 156 -9.83 -4.18 -7.35
C ALA A 156 -10.02 -4.13 -5.83
N ALA A 157 -10.49 -5.23 -5.22
CA ALA A 157 -10.67 -5.33 -3.78
C ALA A 157 -9.33 -5.16 -3.01
N LEU A 158 -8.24 -5.74 -3.52
CA LEU A 158 -6.90 -5.62 -2.93
C LEU A 158 -6.26 -4.24 -3.12
N SER A 159 -6.73 -3.46 -4.09
CA SER A 159 -6.17 -2.13 -4.42
C SER A 159 -6.81 -0.98 -3.64
N VAL A 160 -7.92 -1.23 -2.95
CA VAL A 160 -8.65 -0.23 -2.17
C VAL A 160 -8.66 -0.60 -0.68
N GLN A 161 -9.02 0.36 0.16
CA GLN A 161 -9.30 0.05 1.56
C GLN A 161 -10.52 -0.87 1.63
N ASP A 162 -10.45 -1.91 2.49
CA ASP A 162 -11.56 -2.84 2.69
C ASP A 162 -12.86 -2.06 3.01
N PRO A 163 -13.89 -2.13 2.15
CA PRO A 163 -15.15 -1.42 2.37
C PRO A 163 -16.02 -2.07 3.46
N ARG A 164 -15.66 -3.26 3.93
CA ARG A 164 -16.39 -3.93 5.00
C ARG A 164 -16.11 -3.23 6.34
N GLU A 165 -17.10 -2.57 6.88
CA GLU A 165 -16.98 -1.92 8.18
C GLU A 165 -16.83 -2.96 9.31
N ARG A 166 -15.86 -2.74 10.20
CA ARG A 166 -15.60 -3.57 11.38
C ARG A 166 -15.34 -2.70 12.59
N PRO A 167 -16.41 -2.08 13.17
CA PRO A 167 -16.28 -1.27 14.39
C PRO A 167 -15.73 -2.12 15.54
N GLN A 168 -14.81 -1.55 16.33
CA GLN A 168 -14.17 -2.29 17.44
C GLN A 168 -15.19 -2.79 18.47
N GLU A 169 -16.22 -1.97 18.77
CA GLU A 169 -17.26 -2.31 19.75
C GLU A 169 -18.20 -3.40 19.26
N GLN A 170 -18.29 -3.65 17.95
CA GLN A 170 -19.21 -4.62 17.32
C GLN A 170 -18.47 -5.60 16.41
N ALA A 171 -17.19 -5.84 16.67
CA ALA A 171 -16.34 -6.67 15.81
C ALA A 171 -16.92 -8.08 15.59
N GLY A 172 -17.44 -8.73 16.64
CA GLY A 172 -18.05 -10.05 16.54
C GLY A 172 -19.30 -10.12 15.66
N THR A 173 -20.18 -9.10 15.77
CA THR A 173 -21.38 -8.98 14.93
C THR A 173 -21.00 -8.71 13.47
N ALA A 174 -20.02 -7.84 13.24
CA ALA A 174 -19.50 -7.55 11.91
C ALA A 174 -18.87 -8.80 11.28
N ASP A 175 -18.07 -9.56 12.03
CA ASP A 175 -17.46 -10.79 11.55
C ASP A 175 -18.50 -11.84 11.15
N GLN A 176 -19.58 -11.99 11.92
CA GLN A 176 -20.70 -12.86 11.57
C GLN A 176 -21.44 -12.38 10.32
N ALA A 177 -21.71 -11.07 10.20
CA ALA A 177 -22.35 -10.50 9.02
C ALA A 177 -21.48 -10.69 7.75
N HIS A 178 -20.17 -10.59 7.87
CA HIS A 178 -19.25 -10.79 6.75
C HIS A 178 -19.02 -12.28 6.41
N ALA A 179 -19.23 -13.18 7.38
CA ALA A 179 -19.04 -14.63 7.16
C ALA A 179 -19.93 -15.19 6.05
N LYS A 180 -21.12 -14.62 5.82
CA LYS A 180 -22.04 -15.03 4.73
C LYS A 180 -21.42 -14.96 3.33
N TRP A 181 -20.40 -14.10 3.15
CA TRP A 181 -19.73 -13.95 1.87
C TRP A 181 -18.64 -14.99 1.62
N ARG A 182 -18.16 -15.69 2.68
CA ARG A 182 -17.06 -16.68 2.57
C ARG A 182 -17.49 -18.01 1.98
N GLY A 183 -18.80 -18.25 1.83
CA GLY A 183 -19.38 -19.50 1.36
C GLY A 183 -19.56 -20.54 2.49
N ASP A 184 -20.52 -21.44 2.32
CA ASP A 184 -20.88 -22.46 3.32
C ASP A 184 -20.00 -23.72 3.27
N GLU A 185 -19.27 -23.93 2.19
CA GLU A 185 -18.46 -25.14 2.01
C GLU A 185 -17.13 -25.05 2.77
N GLN A 186 -17.03 -25.77 3.87
CA GLN A 186 -15.77 -26.04 4.55
C GLN A 186 -15.02 -27.14 3.77
N PRO A 187 -13.68 -27.02 3.59
CA PRO A 187 -12.68 -26.23 4.32
C PRO A 187 -12.21 -24.96 3.61
N GLN A 188 -12.85 -24.52 2.54
CA GLN A 188 -12.34 -23.46 1.65
C GLN A 188 -12.83 -22.05 2.05
N ARG A 189 -12.55 -21.63 3.27
CA ARG A 189 -12.76 -20.23 3.67
C ARG A 189 -11.71 -19.33 3.04
N SER A 190 -11.97 -18.85 1.83
CA SER A 190 -11.10 -17.91 1.13
C SER A 190 -11.67 -16.50 1.14
N GLU A 191 -10.88 -15.53 1.55
CA GLU A 191 -11.23 -14.11 1.42
C GLU A 191 -11.40 -13.69 -0.04
N PHE A 192 -10.71 -14.33 -0.97
CA PHE A 192 -10.88 -14.06 -2.40
C PHE A 192 -12.27 -14.51 -2.90
N LEU A 193 -12.76 -15.64 -2.44
CA LEU A 193 -14.13 -16.08 -2.73
C LEU A 193 -15.16 -15.14 -2.09
N ALA A 194 -14.88 -14.61 -0.91
CA ALA A 194 -15.75 -13.63 -0.28
C ALA A 194 -15.91 -12.36 -1.14
N TRP A 195 -14.85 -11.88 -1.75
CA TRP A 195 -14.92 -10.75 -2.67
C TRP A 195 -15.72 -11.06 -3.94
N LEU A 196 -15.53 -12.24 -4.52
CA LEU A 196 -16.30 -12.68 -5.69
C LEU A 196 -17.79 -12.81 -5.37
N ASN A 197 -18.14 -13.37 -4.22
CA ASN A 197 -19.52 -13.51 -3.79
C ASN A 197 -20.18 -12.17 -3.49
N LEU A 198 -19.45 -11.26 -2.83
CA LEU A 198 -19.90 -9.89 -2.60
C LEU A 198 -20.18 -9.17 -3.92
N TRP A 199 -19.27 -9.27 -4.88
CA TRP A 199 -19.44 -8.67 -6.21
C TRP A 199 -20.65 -9.23 -6.94
N LYS A 200 -20.82 -10.56 -6.96
CA LYS A 200 -21.99 -11.21 -7.57
C LYS A 200 -23.32 -10.73 -6.99
N ALA A 201 -23.36 -10.52 -5.67
CA ALA A 201 -24.58 -10.03 -5.01
C ALA A 201 -24.85 -8.54 -5.27
N PHE A 202 -23.82 -7.76 -5.64
CA PHE A 202 -23.97 -6.36 -6.00
C PHE A 202 -24.34 -6.17 -7.48
N ASP A 203 -23.84 -7.05 -8.37
CA ASP A 203 -24.02 -7.00 -9.83
C ASP A 203 -25.33 -7.70 -10.29
N ALA A 204 -26.06 -8.31 -9.36
CA ALA A 204 -27.34 -9.00 -9.61
C ALA A 204 -28.53 -8.05 -9.45
#